data_80c314287edee9e4aa3c18f85be695ba
#
_entry.id   80c314287edee9e4aa3c18f85be695ba
#
_cell.length_a   1.000
_cell.length_b   1.000
_cell.length_c   1.000
_cell.angle_alpha   90.00
_cell.angle_beta   90.00
_cell.angle_gamma   90.00
#
_symmetry.space_group_name_H-M   'P 1'
#
loop_
_entity.id
_entity.type
_entity.pdbx_description
1 polymer ?
#
loop_
_entity_poly.entity_id
_entity_poly.type
_entity_poly.pdbx_seq_one_letter_code
_entity_poly.pdbx_strand_id
1 'polypeptide(L)'
;AKYGPRDRLRADNLGEIRADFMRRRLERGMSGGPAMRETREEEAALPGRRIRLRLHVPAGAAPVGPALFYFHGGGWAWGSIDTHDRIMRELAQRSGCRVVGVDYRKAPEHPFPLPFEDCLEATRLVLGRAGAFGIDPARFALGGDSAGANLALAAGLVLAAEGRAPATLLLYYGTFDCDLGTASYMADFGDGRFGLSRADMALFLGWYLGGDGTSADPRAVPLRGELSSLRRAFLLGCGLDPLRDDNRRLAAALAASGVRFDFRELPDACHGFLFMAEDVAASRTALAAGAAHLAAAVAPQG
;
A
#
# COMPACT_ATOMS: atom_id res chain seq x y z
N ALA A 1 19.19 12.99 12.51
CA ALA A 1 19.29 13.30 11.09
C ALA A 1 20.12 12.27 10.35
N LYS A 2 19.56 11.08 10.02
CA LYS A 2 20.24 10.04 9.22
C LYS A 2 19.84 10.06 7.75
N TYR A 3 18.98 10.99 7.36
CA TYR A 3 18.62 11.25 5.97
C TYR A 3 19.17 12.61 5.62
N GLY A 4 20.19 12.64 4.77
CA GLY A 4 20.67 13.89 4.20
C GLY A 4 19.51 14.63 3.49
N PRO A 5 19.62 15.96 3.29
CA PRO A 5 18.54 16.73 2.73
C PRO A 5 18.09 16.12 1.40
N ARG A 6 16.79 15.86 1.28
CA ARG A 6 16.13 15.40 0.05
C ARG A 6 16.08 16.50 -1.01
N ASP A 7 16.77 17.61 -0.79
CA ASP A 7 16.92 18.76 -1.68
C ASP A 7 17.49 18.40 -3.07
N ARG A 8 17.71 17.11 -3.33
CA ARG A 8 18.34 16.60 -4.56
C ARG A 8 17.44 15.68 -5.39
N LEU A 9 16.17 15.49 -5.02
CA LEU A 9 15.24 14.69 -5.81
C LEU A 9 14.89 15.44 -7.10
N ARG A 10 15.37 14.93 -8.23
CA ARG A 10 15.05 15.39 -9.57
C ARG A 10 14.86 14.20 -10.50
N ALA A 11 14.15 14.40 -11.60
CA ALA A 11 13.90 13.33 -12.57
C ALA A 11 15.20 12.77 -13.17
N ASP A 12 16.25 13.60 -13.31
CA ASP A 12 17.55 13.23 -13.88
C ASP A 12 18.40 12.32 -12.97
N ASN A 13 18.17 12.32 -11.64
CA ASN A 13 18.91 11.49 -10.69
C ASN A 13 18.06 10.39 -10.04
N LEU A 14 16.84 10.17 -10.52
CA LEU A 14 15.89 9.24 -9.93
C LEU A 14 16.40 7.79 -9.93
N GLY A 15 17.13 7.38 -10.97
CA GLY A 15 17.73 6.04 -11.03
C GLY A 15 18.73 5.78 -9.90
N GLU A 16 19.60 6.74 -9.61
CA GLU A 16 20.56 6.65 -8.50
C GLU A 16 19.87 6.64 -7.15
N ILE A 17 18.83 7.45 -6.99
CA ILE A 17 18.05 7.53 -5.75
C ILE A 17 17.30 6.24 -5.51
N ARG A 18 16.70 5.63 -6.55
CA ARG A 18 16.06 4.31 -6.44
C ARG A 18 17.06 3.24 -6.04
N ALA A 19 18.24 3.22 -6.65
CA ALA A 19 19.29 2.27 -6.33
C ALA A 19 19.79 2.46 -4.88
N ASP A 20 20.00 3.69 -4.43
CA ASP A 20 20.40 4.00 -3.06
C ASP A 20 19.31 3.62 -2.04
N PHE A 21 18.05 3.90 -2.35
CA PHE A 21 16.92 3.50 -1.53
C PHE A 21 16.84 1.97 -1.38
N MET A 22 16.96 1.24 -2.49
CA MET A 22 16.98 -0.23 -2.51
C MET A 22 18.15 -0.77 -1.65
N ARG A 23 19.36 -0.29 -1.91
CA ARG A 23 20.55 -0.70 -1.19
C ARG A 23 20.39 -0.51 0.32
N ARG A 24 20.00 0.69 0.78
CA ARG A 24 19.80 1.01 2.20
C ARG A 24 18.72 0.15 2.84
N ARG A 25 17.71 -0.25 2.10
CA ARG A 25 16.65 -1.14 2.58
C ARG A 25 17.14 -2.56 2.75
N LEU A 26 17.91 -3.08 1.80
CA LEU A 26 18.50 -4.40 1.85
C LEU A 26 19.57 -4.51 2.96
N GLU A 27 20.43 -3.49 3.09
CA GLU A 27 21.47 -3.42 4.13
C GLU A 27 20.90 -3.39 5.57
N ARG A 28 19.69 -2.90 5.75
CA ARG A 28 19.01 -2.80 7.05
C ARG A 28 18.15 -4.02 7.40
N GLY A 29 18.35 -5.16 6.74
CA GLY A 29 17.58 -6.38 7.03
C GLY A 29 16.09 -6.27 6.68
N MET A 30 15.71 -5.36 5.78
CA MET A 30 14.32 -5.25 5.30
C MET A 30 13.96 -6.38 4.32
N SER A 31 14.96 -7.09 3.82
CA SER A 31 14.83 -8.42 3.25
C SER A 31 14.84 -9.46 4.38
N GLY A 32 14.06 -10.50 4.27
CA GLY A 32 13.95 -11.55 5.27
C GLY A 32 12.59 -11.52 5.99
N GLY A 33 12.55 -11.80 7.29
CA GLY A 33 11.32 -11.99 8.04
C GLY A 33 10.97 -13.47 8.17
N PRO A 34 9.71 -13.82 8.51
CA PRO A 34 9.29 -15.20 8.71
C PRO A 34 9.54 -16.08 7.47
N ALA A 35 9.98 -17.32 7.72
CA ALA A 35 10.10 -18.31 6.65
C ALA A 35 8.69 -18.64 6.09
N MET A 36 8.59 -18.68 4.78
CA MET A 36 7.37 -19.08 4.08
C MET A 36 7.44 -20.55 3.67
N ARG A 37 6.29 -21.22 3.59
CA ARG A 37 6.21 -22.55 2.96
C ARG A 37 6.65 -22.47 1.50
N GLU A 38 6.25 -21.40 0.82
CA GLU A 38 6.58 -21.12 -0.56
C GLU A 38 6.76 -19.62 -0.79
N THR A 39 7.79 -19.24 -1.52
CA THR A 39 7.91 -17.92 -2.12
C THR A 39 8.16 -18.13 -3.60
N ARG A 40 7.26 -17.62 -4.45
CA ARG A 40 7.33 -17.76 -5.90
C ARG A 40 7.19 -16.42 -6.59
N GLU A 41 8.02 -16.19 -7.59
CA GLU A 41 7.88 -15.05 -8.50
C GLU A 41 7.25 -15.51 -9.81
N GLU A 42 6.38 -14.68 -10.36
CA GLU A 42 5.79 -14.84 -11.67
C GLU A 42 5.80 -13.52 -12.43
N GLU A 43 5.87 -13.61 -13.74
CA GLU A 43 5.59 -12.50 -14.63
C GLU A 43 4.11 -12.52 -15.05
N ALA A 44 3.36 -11.53 -14.62
CA ALA A 44 2.00 -11.31 -15.11
C ALA A 44 2.05 -10.70 -16.51
N ALA A 45 1.57 -11.44 -17.49
CA ALA A 45 1.37 -10.94 -18.85
C ALA A 45 0.06 -10.13 -18.88
N LEU A 46 0.18 -8.81 -18.89
CA LEU A 46 -0.91 -7.87 -19.03
C LEU A 46 -0.93 -7.28 -20.45
N PRO A 47 -2.03 -6.68 -20.92
CA PRO A 47 -2.07 -6.09 -22.25
C PRO A 47 -0.92 -5.11 -22.50
N GLY A 48 -0.05 -5.45 -23.47
CA GLY A 48 1.08 -4.61 -23.88
C GLY A 48 2.25 -4.54 -22.90
N ARG A 49 2.26 -5.34 -21.81
CA ARG A 49 3.33 -5.28 -20.79
C ARG A 49 3.43 -6.55 -19.94
N ARG A 50 4.53 -6.65 -19.20
CA ARG A 50 4.73 -7.64 -18.15
C ARG A 50 5.11 -6.95 -16.85
N ILE A 51 4.61 -7.45 -15.73
CA ILE A 51 4.95 -6.99 -14.39
C ILE A 51 5.29 -8.17 -13.49
N ARG A 52 6.18 -7.96 -12.54
CA ARG A 52 6.57 -9.00 -11.57
C ARG A 52 5.51 -9.11 -10.48
N LEU A 53 5.15 -10.35 -10.15
CA LEU A 53 4.37 -10.70 -8.97
C LEU A 53 5.21 -11.57 -8.05
N ARG A 54 5.02 -11.44 -6.73
CA ARG A 54 5.60 -12.34 -5.75
C ARG A 54 4.51 -12.91 -4.86
N LEU A 55 4.36 -14.22 -4.87
CA LEU A 55 3.46 -14.96 -4.00
C LEU A 55 4.22 -15.44 -2.76
N HIS A 56 3.72 -15.11 -1.57
CA HIS A 56 4.11 -15.72 -0.31
C HIS A 56 3.00 -16.61 0.21
N VAL A 57 3.32 -17.86 0.48
CA VAL A 57 2.41 -18.84 1.11
C VAL A 57 2.94 -19.14 2.51
N PRO A 58 2.23 -18.76 3.58
CA PRO A 58 2.72 -18.97 4.94
C PRO A 58 2.74 -20.45 5.34
N ALA A 59 3.53 -20.78 6.34
CA ALA A 59 3.51 -22.10 6.96
C ALA A 59 2.11 -22.42 7.50
N GLY A 60 1.65 -23.67 7.30
CA GLY A 60 0.33 -24.12 7.76
C GLY A 60 -0.85 -23.67 6.87
N ALA A 61 -0.62 -22.93 5.77
CA ALA A 61 -1.71 -22.55 4.87
C ALA A 61 -2.36 -23.80 4.21
N ALA A 62 -3.69 -23.82 4.13
CA ALA A 62 -4.44 -24.84 3.40
C ALA A 62 -4.07 -24.81 1.89
N PRO A 63 -4.34 -25.88 1.11
CA PRO A 63 -4.07 -25.89 -0.33
C PRO A 63 -4.73 -24.73 -1.08
N VAL A 64 -5.95 -24.37 -0.72
CA VAL A 64 -6.67 -23.18 -1.20
C VAL A 64 -7.07 -22.33 0.00
N GLY A 65 -6.87 -21.01 -0.08
CA GLY A 65 -7.16 -20.12 1.04
C GLY A 65 -7.26 -18.64 0.64
N PRO A 66 -7.49 -17.77 1.64
CA PRO A 66 -7.62 -16.33 1.39
C PRO A 66 -6.32 -15.70 0.92
N ALA A 67 -6.45 -14.54 0.28
CA ALA A 67 -5.30 -13.79 -0.21
C ALA A 67 -5.39 -12.29 0.10
N LEU A 68 -4.22 -11.68 0.32
CA LEU A 68 -4.01 -10.24 0.30
C LEU A 68 -3.19 -9.88 -0.93
N PHE A 69 -3.68 -8.99 -1.78
CA PHE A 69 -2.88 -8.31 -2.78
C PHE A 69 -2.26 -7.08 -2.14
N TYR A 70 -0.95 -7.00 -2.15
CA TYR A 70 -0.20 -5.93 -1.49
C TYR A 70 0.50 -5.05 -2.52
N PHE A 71 0.21 -3.75 -2.45
CA PHE A 71 0.81 -2.72 -3.28
C PHE A 71 1.80 -1.92 -2.41
N HIS A 72 3.05 -1.89 -2.83
CA HIS A 72 4.10 -1.26 -2.06
C HIS A 72 4.00 0.27 -2.07
N GLY A 73 4.48 0.91 -1.00
CA GLY A 73 4.65 2.35 -0.92
C GLY A 73 5.86 2.86 -1.69
N GLY A 74 6.07 4.17 -1.64
CA GLY A 74 7.21 4.84 -2.26
C GLY A 74 6.83 5.97 -3.21
N GLY A 75 5.74 6.71 -2.92
CA GLY A 75 5.31 7.88 -3.71
C GLY A 75 5.06 7.57 -5.18
N TRP A 76 4.61 6.37 -5.50
CA TRP A 76 4.44 5.83 -6.86
C TRP A 76 5.72 5.85 -7.73
N ALA A 77 6.84 6.33 -7.19
CA ALA A 77 8.08 6.58 -7.92
C ALA A 77 9.22 5.63 -7.56
N TRP A 78 9.22 5.05 -6.37
CA TRP A 78 10.21 4.05 -5.92
C TRP A 78 9.56 2.91 -5.13
N GLY A 79 10.38 2.06 -4.53
CA GLY A 79 9.89 0.82 -3.91
C GLY A 79 9.73 -0.31 -4.92
N SER A 80 9.53 -1.50 -4.40
CA SER A 80 9.31 -2.74 -5.16
C SER A 80 8.80 -3.85 -4.23
N ILE A 81 8.45 -4.98 -4.80
CA ILE A 81 8.17 -6.20 -4.01
C ILE A 81 9.39 -6.65 -3.20
N ASP A 82 10.62 -6.29 -3.62
CA ASP A 82 11.85 -6.62 -2.87
C ASP A 82 12.00 -5.75 -1.61
N THR A 83 11.71 -4.43 -1.73
CA THR A 83 11.80 -3.52 -0.57
C THR A 83 10.73 -3.76 0.48
N HIS A 84 9.63 -4.41 0.12
CA HIS A 84 8.50 -4.69 1.00
C HIS A 84 8.35 -6.19 1.33
N ASP A 85 9.34 -7.01 0.95
CA ASP A 85 9.30 -8.46 1.14
C ASP A 85 9.02 -8.85 2.59
N ARG A 86 9.70 -8.21 3.54
CA ARG A 86 9.51 -8.47 4.97
C ARG A 86 8.09 -8.14 5.44
N ILE A 87 7.54 -6.99 5.05
CA ILE A 87 6.17 -6.59 5.41
C ILE A 87 5.17 -7.63 4.91
N MET A 88 5.32 -8.06 3.66
CA MET A 88 4.45 -9.08 3.05
C MET A 88 4.56 -10.43 3.77
N ARG A 89 5.76 -10.87 4.13
CA ARG A 89 5.97 -12.12 4.90
C ARG A 89 5.35 -12.04 6.30
N GLU A 90 5.53 -10.93 7.01
CA GLU A 90 4.95 -10.70 8.33
C GLU A 90 3.41 -10.75 8.26
N LEU A 91 2.81 -10.08 7.27
CA LEU A 91 1.36 -10.13 7.05
C LEU A 91 0.90 -11.54 6.70
N ALA A 92 1.61 -12.26 5.82
CA ALA A 92 1.28 -13.62 5.44
C ALA A 92 1.31 -14.55 6.66
N GLN A 93 2.41 -14.56 7.41
CA GLN A 93 2.59 -15.48 8.55
C GLN A 93 1.59 -15.20 9.68
N ARG A 94 1.33 -13.93 9.98
CA ARG A 94 0.44 -13.54 11.08
C ARG A 94 -1.04 -13.72 10.74
N SER A 95 -1.43 -13.53 9.48
CA SER A 95 -2.83 -13.66 9.06
C SER A 95 -3.22 -15.06 8.58
N GLY A 96 -2.24 -15.89 8.22
CA GLY A 96 -2.48 -17.16 7.53
C GLY A 96 -2.90 -17.00 6.06
N CYS A 97 -2.95 -15.77 5.55
CA CYS A 97 -3.30 -15.47 4.16
C CYS A 97 -2.10 -15.63 3.24
N ARG A 98 -2.35 -16.01 2.00
CA ARG A 98 -1.39 -15.77 0.93
C ARG A 98 -1.23 -14.29 0.71
N VAL A 99 -0.02 -13.83 0.41
CA VAL A 99 0.22 -12.44 0.03
C VAL A 99 0.80 -12.41 -1.37
N VAL A 100 0.14 -11.66 -2.26
CA VAL A 100 0.58 -11.42 -3.64
C VAL A 100 1.06 -9.98 -3.73
N GLY A 101 2.37 -9.79 -3.79
CA GLY A 101 2.98 -8.48 -4.05
C GLY A 101 2.96 -8.16 -5.55
N VAL A 102 2.63 -6.93 -5.88
CA VAL A 102 2.57 -6.42 -7.25
C VAL A 102 3.65 -5.37 -7.46
N ASP A 103 4.59 -5.62 -8.37
CA ASP A 103 5.66 -4.67 -8.75
C ASP A 103 5.20 -3.79 -9.90
N TYR A 104 4.28 -2.88 -9.62
CA TYR A 104 3.67 -2.00 -10.60
C TYR A 104 4.68 -1.02 -11.22
N ARG A 105 4.40 -0.55 -12.45
CA ARG A 105 5.21 0.49 -13.14
C ARG A 105 5.16 1.80 -12.36
N LYS A 106 6.22 2.57 -12.43
CA LYS A 106 6.46 3.72 -11.55
C LYS A 106 6.51 5.04 -12.32
N ALA A 107 6.00 6.08 -11.69
CA ALA A 107 6.18 7.46 -12.14
C ALA A 107 7.64 7.91 -11.88
N PRO A 108 8.14 8.91 -12.60
CA PRO A 108 7.48 9.67 -13.66
C PRO A 108 7.46 8.97 -15.02
N GLU A 109 8.17 7.85 -15.22
CA GLU A 109 8.25 7.15 -16.51
C GLU A 109 6.90 6.59 -16.93
N HIS A 110 6.10 6.21 -15.94
CA HIS A 110 4.76 5.67 -16.10
C HIS A 110 3.80 6.36 -15.13
N PRO A 111 3.30 7.57 -15.45
CA PRO A 111 2.38 8.31 -14.61
C PRO A 111 1.00 7.64 -14.55
N PHE A 112 0.09 8.18 -13.74
CA PHE A 112 -1.32 7.80 -13.74
C PHE A 112 -1.91 7.87 -15.17
N PRO A 113 -2.71 6.87 -15.58
CA PRO A 113 -3.27 5.80 -14.74
C PRO A 113 -2.43 4.51 -14.64
N LEU A 114 -1.20 4.46 -15.21
CA LEU A 114 -0.49 3.21 -15.46
C LEU A 114 -0.15 2.40 -14.18
N PRO A 115 0.32 2.98 -13.06
CA PRO A 115 0.54 2.23 -11.82
C PRO A 115 -0.76 1.66 -11.24
N PHE A 116 -1.86 2.42 -11.32
CA PHE A 116 -3.19 1.97 -10.90
C PHE A 116 -3.69 0.80 -11.74
N GLU A 117 -3.59 0.91 -13.07
CA GLU A 117 -4.01 -0.15 -13.99
C GLU A 117 -3.22 -1.44 -13.77
N ASP A 118 -1.92 -1.35 -13.49
CA ASP A 118 -1.10 -2.52 -13.20
C ASP A 118 -1.60 -3.25 -11.94
N CYS A 119 -1.91 -2.52 -10.88
CA CYS A 119 -2.44 -3.10 -9.64
C CYS A 119 -3.81 -3.75 -9.84
N LEU A 120 -4.71 -3.07 -10.53
CA LEU A 120 -6.06 -3.55 -10.80
C LEU A 120 -6.06 -4.78 -11.71
N GLU A 121 -5.34 -4.71 -12.83
CA GLU A 121 -5.29 -5.79 -13.81
C GLU A 121 -4.53 -7.02 -13.31
N ALA A 122 -3.45 -6.83 -12.54
CA ALA A 122 -2.78 -7.94 -11.87
C ALA A 122 -3.71 -8.65 -10.89
N THR A 123 -4.48 -7.89 -10.11
CA THR A 123 -5.48 -8.47 -9.20
C THR A 123 -6.52 -9.28 -9.97
N ARG A 124 -7.08 -8.74 -11.05
CA ARG A 124 -8.05 -9.43 -11.91
C ARG A 124 -7.47 -10.70 -12.53
N LEU A 125 -6.23 -10.62 -13.05
CA LEU A 125 -5.54 -11.76 -13.67
C LEU A 125 -5.33 -12.89 -12.66
N VAL A 126 -4.82 -12.58 -11.47
CA VAL A 126 -4.58 -13.60 -10.43
C VAL A 126 -5.89 -14.20 -9.94
N LEU A 127 -6.95 -13.40 -9.71
CA LEU A 127 -8.27 -13.91 -9.34
C LEU A 127 -8.91 -14.75 -10.45
N GLY A 128 -8.68 -14.42 -11.73
CA GLY A 128 -9.11 -15.23 -12.87
C GLY A 128 -8.36 -16.56 -12.99
N ARG A 129 -7.17 -16.65 -12.39
CA ARG A 129 -6.31 -17.85 -12.33
C ARG A 129 -6.15 -18.37 -10.90
N ALA A 130 -7.11 -18.13 -10.03
CA ALA A 130 -7.03 -18.34 -8.58
C ALA A 130 -6.54 -19.75 -8.20
N GLY A 131 -6.96 -20.79 -8.92
CA GLY A 131 -6.49 -22.17 -8.72
C GLY A 131 -4.98 -22.34 -8.86
N ALA A 132 -4.33 -21.65 -9.81
CA ALA A 132 -2.88 -21.71 -10.01
C ALA A 132 -2.10 -21.06 -8.85
N PHE A 133 -2.73 -20.17 -8.11
CA PHE A 133 -2.18 -19.48 -6.93
C PHE A 133 -2.65 -20.12 -5.61
N GLY A 134 -3.50 -21.13 -5.65
CA GLY A 134 -4.14 -21.71 -4.47
C GLY A 134 -5.01 -20.71 -3.72
N ILE A 135 -5.60 -19.73 -4.40
CA ILE A 135 -6.40 -18.65 -3.83
C ILE A 135 -7.88 -19.00 -3.93
N ASP A 136 -8.63 -18.69 -2.87
CA ASP A 136 -10.08 -18.62 -2.91
C ASP A 136 -10.51 -17.23 -3.40
N PRO A 137 -11.05 -17.12 -4.64
CA PRO A 137 -11.38 -15.83 -5.22
C PRO A 137 -12.53 -15.09 -4.51
N ALA A 138 -13.28 -15.75 -3.64
CA ALA A 138 -14.31 -15.11 -2.84
C ALA A 138 -13.74 -14.47 -1.54
N ARG A 139 -12.51 -14.83 -1.14
CA ARG A 139 -11.90 -14.41 0.12
C ARG A 139 -10.57 -13.68 -0.15
N PHE A 140 -10.66 -12.51 -0.75
CA PHE A 140 -9.50 -11.68 -0.99
C PHE A 140 -9.62 -10.30 -0.36
N ALA A 141 -8.48 -9.69 -0.11
CA ALA A 141 -8.31 -8.34 0.38
C ALA A 141 -7.29 -7.59 -0.49
N LEU A 142 -7.35 -6.27 -0.48
CA LEU A 142 -6.31 -5.40 -1.01
C LEU A 142 -5.66 -4.64 0.12
N GLY A 143 -4.38 -4.31 -0.02
CA GLY A 143 -3.70 -3.49 0.97
C GLY A 143 -2.41 -2.91 0.46
N GLY A 144 -1.88 -2.00 1.25
CA GLY A 144 -0.61 -1.34 0.96
C GLY A 144 -0.29 -0.25 1.96
N ASP A 145 0.84 0.37 1.78
CA ASP A 145 1.31 1.46 2.60
C ASP A 145 1.57 2.71 1.76
N SER A 146 1.31 3.91 2.31
CA SER A 146 1.57 5.18 1.64
C SER A 146 0.87 5.25 0.26
N ALA A 147 1.61 5.47 -0.82
CA ALA A 147 1.11 5.41 -2.20
C ALA A 147 0.46 4.05 -2.55
N GLY A 148 0.94 2.95 -1.97
CA GLY A 148 0.32 1.63 -2.15
C GLY A 148 -1.07 1.53 -1.50
N ALA A 149 -1.30 2.21 -0.39
CA ALA A 149 -2.62 2.31 0.22
C ALA A 149 -3.61 3.11 -0.66
N ASN A 150 -3.13 4.16 -1.34
CA ASN A 150 -3.90 4.86 -2.37
C ASN A 150 -4.34 3.91 -3.48
N LEU A 151 -3.39 3.17 -4.06
CA LEU A 151 -3.67 2.21 -5.13
C LEU A 151 -4.64 1.11 -4.67
N ALA A 152 -4.51 0.64 -3.42
CA ALA A 152 -5.39 -0.39 -2.85
C ALA A 152 -6.83 0.12 -2.67
N LEU A 153 -7.00 1.35 -2.18
CA LEU A 153 -8.33 1.96 -2.04
C LEU A 153 -8.95 2.19 -3.43
N ALA A 154 -8.21 2.78 -4.36
CA ALA A 154 -8.69 3.04 -5.72
C ALA A 154 -9.10 1.75 -6.46
N ALA A 155 -8.26 0.71 -6.42
CA ALA A 155 -8.57 -0.59 -7.02
C ALA A 155 -9.76 -1.26 -6.32
N GLY A 156 -9.87 -1.13 -5.00
CA GLY A 156 -10.98 -1.65 -4.20
C GLY A 156 -12.32 -1.03 -4.60
N LEU A 157 -12.36 0.27 -4.85
CA LEU A 157 -13.57 0.98 -5.30
C LEU A 157 -14.01 0.50 -6.69
N VAL A 158 -13.07 0.34 -7.63
CA VAL A 158 -13.40 -0.16 -8.96
C VAL A 158 -13.92 -1.60 -8.91
N LEU A 159 -13.24 -2.49 -8.16
CA LEU A 159 -13.70 -3.87 -8.02
C LEU A 159 -15.05 -3.96 -7.30
N ALA A 160 -15.31 -3.10 -6.33
CA ALA A 160 -16.60 -3.04 -5.65
C ALA A 160 -17.73 -2.60 -6.61
N ALA A 161 -17.49 -1.60 -7.44
CA ALA A 161 -18.44 -1.16 -8.47
C ALA A 161 -18.72 -2.26 -9.51
N GLU A 162 -17.78 -3.19 -9.73
CA GLU A 162 -17.94 -4.38 -10.58
C GLU A 162 -18.64 -5.55 -9.87
N GLY A 163 -19.12 -5.37 -8.64
CA GLY A 163 -19.73 -6.43 -7.84
C GLY A 163 -18.72 -7.42 -7.24
N ARG A 164 -17.43 -7.10 -7.26
CA ARG A 164 -16.32 -7.93 -6.77
C ARG A 164 -15.58 -7.25 -5.61
N ALA A 165 -16.33 -6.67 -4.67
CA ALA A 165 -15.76 -5.98 -3.53
C ALA A 165 -14.81 -6.88 -2.73
N PRO A 166 -13.57 -6.42 -2.42
CA PRO A 166 -12.67 -7.13 -1.51
C PRO A 166 -13.33 -7.30 -0.13
N ALA A 167 -12.99 -8.36 0.59
CA ALA A 167 -13.50 -8.59 1.94
C ALA A 167 -13.11 -7.47 2.90
N THR A 168 -11.94 -6.90 2.71
CA THR A 168 -11.44 -5.74 3.46
C THR A 168 -10.32 -5.03 2.70
N LEU A 169 -10.02 -3.80 3.11
CA LEU A 169 -8.82 -3.04 2.72
C LEU A 169 -7.88 -2.91 3.92
N LEU A 170 -6.57 -3.07 3.71
CA LEU A 170 -5.51 -2.81 4.69
C LEU A 170 -4.73 -1.56 4.26
N LEU A 171 -4.97 -0.42 4.90
CA LEU A 171 -4.47 0.89 4.49
C LEU A 171 -3.53 1.45 5.58
N TYR A 172 -2.23 1.44 5.32
CA TYR A 172 -1.22 1.94 6.24
C TYR A 172 -0.73 3.33 5.81
N TYR A 173 -0.96 4.33 6.65
CA TYR A 173 -0.54 5.73 6.49
C TYR A 173 -0.62 6.24 5.04
N GLY A 174 -1.75 5.99 4.39
CA GLY A 174 -1.94 6.27 2.98
C GLY A 174 -2.11 7.76 2.65
N THR A 175 -1.92 8.08 1.38
CA THR A 175 -2.29 9.37 0.79
C THR A 175 -3.53 9.18 -0.07
N PHE A 176 -4.60 9.90 0.23
CA PHE A 176 -5.91 9.65 -0.38
C PHE A 176 -6.48 10.87 -1.11
N ASP A 177 -5.84 12.03 -0.92
CA ASP A 177 -6.15 13.28 -1.61
C ASP A 177 -4.88 13.90 -2.20
N CYS A 178 -5.04 14.89 -3.07
CA CYS A 178 -3.96 15.73 -3.60
C CYS A 178 -3.93 17.14 -2.96
N ASP A 179 -4.74 17.37 -1.93
CA ASP A 179 -4.78 18.62 -1.18
C ASP A 179 -3.61 18.70 -0.19
N LEU A 180 -2.59 19.49 -0.52
CA LEU A 180 -1.43 19.79 0.33
C LEU A 180 -1.65 20.99 1.26
N GLY A 181 -2.89 21.46 1.42
CA GLY A 181 -3.26 22.61 2.25
C GLY A 181 -3.74 22.26 3.66
N THR A 182 -3.76 20.97 4.05
CA THR A 182 -4.19 20.55 5.38
C THR A 182 -3.21 20.99 6.48
N ALA A 183 -3.66 21.04 7.74
CA ALA A 183 -2.83 21.47 8.86
C ALA A 183 -1.59 20.61 9.04
N SER A 184 -1.69 19.28 8.82
CA SER A 184 -0.55 18.37 8.91
C SER A 184 0.55 18.67 7.88
N TYR A 185 0.20 19.22 6.70
CA TYR A 185 1.17 19.67 5.70
C TYR A 185 1.69 21.09 5.96
N MET A 186 0.82 22.01 6.39
CA MET A 186 1.14 23.43 6.42
C MET A 186 1.80 23.87 7.72
N ALA A 187 1.35 23.34 8.85
CA ALA A 187 1.75 23.83 10.17
C ALA A 187 2.50 22.78 11.01
N ASP A 188 2.13 21.49 10.90
CA ASP A 188 2.58 20.50 11.88
C ASP A 188 3.84 19.75 11.43
N PHE A 189 3.84 19.13 10.23
CA PHE A 189 4.83 18.14 9.84
C PHE A 189 5.38 18.31 8.42
N GLY A 190 4.97 19.32 7.68
CA GLY A 190 5.34 19.50 6.27
C GLY A 190 6.78 19.91 6.01
N ASP A 191 7.55 20.26 7.04
CA ASP A 191 8.95 20.66 6.96
C ASP A 191 9.94 19.48 6.78
N GLY A 192 9.45 18.23 6.87
CA GLY A 192 10.26 17.02 6.68
C GLY A 192 11.10 16.59 7.87
N ARG A 193 10.98 17.24 9.04
CA ARG A 193 11.74 16.86 10.26
C ARG A 193 11.50 15.42 10.71
N PHE A 194 10.35 14.84 10.35
CA PHE A 194 9.96 13.45 10.62
C PHE A 194 10.08 12.53 9.39
N GLY A 195 10.79 12.96 8.35
CA GLY A 195 11.12 12.12 7.18
C GLY A 195 10.43 12.57 5.90
N LEU A 196 9.11 12.46 5.78
CA LEU A 196 8.34 12.95 4.64
C LEU A 196 8.05 14.44 4.78
N SER A 197 8.13 15.19 3.68
CA SER A 197 7.81 16.62 3.65
C SER A 197 6.67 16.94 2.69
N ARG A 198 6.09 18.14 2.82
CA ARG A 198 5.14 18.70 1.86
C ARG A 198 5.76 18.83 0.45
N ALA A 199 7.03 19.22 0.39
CA ALA A 199 7.76 19.34 -0.87
C ALA A 199 7.95 17.97 -1.55
N ASP A 200 8.26 16.92 -0.76
CA ASP A 200 8.34 15.55 -1.29
C ASP A 200 6.98 15.13 -1.87
N MET A 201 5.89 15.41 -1.16
CA MET A 201 4.54 15.04 -1.64
C MET A 201 4.13 15.82 -2.89
N ALA A 202 4.44 17.12 -2.96
CA ALA A 202 4.20 17.90 -4.17
C ALA A 202 4.95 17.32 -5.39
N LEU A 203 6.19 16.90 -5.19
CA LEU A 203 6.99 16.26 -6.23
C LEU A 203 6.39 14.92 -6.68
N PHE A 204 5.99 14.05 -5.72
CA PHE A 204 5.38 12.76 -6.02
C PHE A 204 4.04 12.90 -6.74
N LEU A 205 3.20 13.80 -6.30
CA LEU A 205 1.93 14.09 -6.96
C LEU A 205 2.16 14.65 -8.37
N GLY A 206 3.11 15.56 -8.54
CA GLY A 206 3.50 16.06 -9.86
C GLY A 206 4.00 14.95 -10.79
N TRP A 207 4.79 14.01 -10.31
CA TRP A 207 5.22 12.85 -11.10
C TRP A 207 4.10 11.87 -11.39
N TYR A 208 3.23 11.60 -10.42
CA TYR A 208 2.16 10.63 -10.55
C TYR A 208 0.98 11.15 -11.38
N LEU A 209 0.52 12.36 -11.10
CA LEU A 209 -0.67 12.94 -11.75
C LEU A 209 -0.32 13.79 -12.99
N GLY A 210 0.94 14.23 -13.09
CA GLY A 210 1.35 15.20 -14.09
C GLY A 210 0.92 16.63 -13.74
N GLY A 211 1.30 17.60 -14.56
CA GLY A 211 0.90 18.99 -14.44
C GLY A 211 1.20 19.61 -13.07
N ASP A 212 0.18 20.14 -12.43
CA ASP A 212 0.24 20.77 -11.10
C ASP A 212 0.11 19.77 -9.94
N GLY A 213 0.03 18.46 -10.22
CA GLY A 213 -0.11 17.41 -9.22
C GLY A 213 -1.52 17.29 -8.65
N THR A 214 -2.55 17.76 -9.37
CA THR A 214 -3.95 17.66 -8.96
C THR A 214 -4.76 16.77 -9.90
N SER A 215 -5.85 16.18 -9.40
CA SER A 215 -6.78 15.39 -10.18
C SER A 215 -8.16 15.36 -9.52
N ALA A 216 -9.20 15.27 -10.34
CA ALA A 216 -10.57 15.00 -9.89
C ALA A 216 -10.94 13.50 -10.05
N ASP A 217 -10.10 12.71 -10.71
CA ASP A 217 -10.37 11.30 -10.98
C ASP A 217 -10.29 10.46 -9.69
N PRO A 218 -11.37 9.79 -9.27
CA PRO A 218 -11.35 8.98 -8.03
C PRO A 218 -10.42 7.77 -8.09
N ARG A 219 -9.93 7.37 -9.27
CA ARG A 219 -8.92 6.33 -9.41
C ARG A 219 -7.52 6.83 -9.02
N ALA A 220 -7.31 8.15 -9.08
CA ALA A 220 -6.07 8.82 -8.65
C ALA A 220 -6.19 9.38 -7.22
N VAL A 221 -7.36 9.94 -6.90
CA VAL A 221 -7.68 10.60 -5.64
C VAL A 221 -8.88 9.89 -4.99
N PRO A 222 -8.67 8.70 -4.39
CA PRO A 222 -9.75 7.80 -4.00
C PRO A 222 -10.63 8.30 -2.85
N LEU A 223 -10.21 9.33 -2.12
CA LEU A 223 -11.09 10.00 -1.15
C LEU A 223 -12.33 10.64 -1.81
N ARG A 224 -12.28 10.90 -3.13
CA ARG A 224 -13.39 11.44 -3.92
C ARG A 224 -14.29 10.36 -4.53
N GLY A 225 -13.98 9.09 -4.27
CA GLY A 225 -14.73 7.95 -4.79
C GLY A 225 -15.96 7.61 -3.94
N GLU A 226 -16.81 6.72 -4.47
CA GLU A 226 -18.01 6.22 -3.79
C GLU A 226 -17.61 5.12 -2.77
N LEU A 227 -17.46 5.52 -1.50
CA LEU A 227 -16.94 4.63 -0.45
C LEU A 227 -17.99 3.63 0.04
N SER A 228 -19.28 3.89 -0.09
CA SER A 228 -20.38 3.05 0.44
C SER A 228 -20.40 1.63 -0.14
N SER A 229 -19.77 1.42 -1.30
CA SER A 229 -19.60 0.12 -1.94
C SER A 229 -18.58 -0.80 -1.25
N LEU A 230 -17.75 -0.26 -0.36
CA LEU A 230 -16.74 -1.02 0.38
C LEU A 230 -17.37 -1.82 1.52
N ARG A 231 -16.86 -3.01 1.77
CA ARG A 231 -17.37 -3.88 2.85
C ARG A 231 -16.78 -3.53 4.21
N ARG A 232 -15.45 -3.36 4.24
CA ARG A 232 -14.69 -3.16 5.47
C ARG A 232 -13.32 -2.54 5.17
N ALA A 233 -12.74 -1.81 6.15
CA ALA A 233 -11.37 -1.32 6.07
C ALA A 233 -10.64 -1.37 7.42
N PHE A 234 -9.34 -1.58 7.37
CA PHE A 234 -8.39 -1.28 8.45
C PHE A 234 -7.57 -0.08 8.00
N LEU A 235 -7.56 0.96 8.78
CA LEU A 235 -6.84 2.18 8.52
C LEU A 235 -5.88 2.47 9.68
N LEU A 236 -4.61 2.66 9.38
CA LEU A 236 -3.61 3.04 10.37
C LEU A 236 -2.88 4.30 9.90
N GLY A 237 -3.00 5.36 10.69
CA GLY A 237 -2.32 6.63 10.49
C GLY A 237 -1.12 6.81 11.43
N CYS A 238 -0.23 7.71 11.06
CA CYS A 238 0.89 8.15 11.87
C CYS A 238 0.63 9.55 12.42
N GLY A 239 0.91 9.77 13.71
CA GLY A 239 0.69 11.07 14.36
C GLY A 239 1.70 12.14 13.93
N LEU A 240 2.95 11.74 13.64
CA LEU A 240 4.06 12.61 13.21
C LEU A 240 4.26 12.53 11.69
N ASP A 241 3.21 12.80 10.91
CA ASP A 241 3.18 12.57 9.47
C ASP A 241 2.40 13.67 8.76
N PRO A 242 2.90 14.26 7.68
CA PRO A 242 2.12 15.17 6.85
C PRO A 242 0.86 14.53 6.26
N LEU A 243 0.79 13.20 6.12
CA LEU A 243 -0.40 12.45 5.69
C LEU A 243 -1.39 12.16 6.83
N ARG A 244 -1.16 12.62 8.05
CA ARG A 244 -2.05 12.41 9.20
C ARG A 244 -3.49 12.82 8.88
N ASP A 245 -3.66 14.02 8.35
CA ASP A 245 -5.00 14.55 8.09
C ASP A 245 -5.68 13.83 6.90
N ASP A 246 -4.93 13.31 5.92
CA ASP A 246 -5.49 12.43 4.87
C ASP A 246 -6.14 11.19 5.47
N ASN A 247 -5.46 10.55 6.43
CA ASN A 247 -5.99 9.36 7.09
C ASN A 247 -7.21 9.67 7.96
N ARG A 248 -7.21 10.79 8.67
CA ARG A 248 -8.37 11.27 9.46
C ARG A 248 -9.56 11.60 8.57
N ARG A 249 -9.33 12.26 7.43
CA ARG A 249 -10.37 12.58 6.44
C ARG A 249 -10.96 11.32 5.83
N LEU A 250 -10.15 10.32 5.51
CA LEU A 250 -10.66 9.03 5.04
C LEU A 250 -11.48 8.33 6.12
N ALA A 251 -11.04 8.31 7.36
CA ALA A 251 -11.80 7.72 8.47
C ALA A 251 -13.17 8.39 8.63
N ALA A 252 -13.22 9.72 8.57
CA ALA A 252 -14.47 10.48 8.61
C ALA A 252 -15.39 10.16 7.42
N ALA A 253 -14.83 10.04 6.21
CA ALA A 253 -15.59 9.71 5.01
C ALA A 253 -16.13 8.27 5.03
N LEU A 254 -15.37 7.29 5.52
CA LEU A 254 -15.83 5.91 5.73
C LEU A 254 -17.00 5.86 6.73
N ALA A 255 -16.89 6.61 7.84
CA ALA A 255 -17.96 6.70 8.83
C ALA A 255 -19.24 7.30 8.21
N ALA A 256 -19.11 8.40 7.48
CA ALA A 256 -20.23 9.06 6.80
C ALA A 256 -20.90 8.15 5.72
N SER A 257 -20.11 7.26 5.11
CA SER A 257 -20.59 6.30 4.11
C SER A 257 -21.13 5.00 4.73
N GLY A 258 -21.18 4.85 6.05
CA GLY A 258 -21.68 3.66 6.74
C GLY A 258 -20.79 2.42 6.60
N VAL A 259 -19.55 2.57 6.14
CA VAL A 259 -18.59 1.47 5.97
C VAL A 259 -18.05 1.05 7.34
N ARG A 260 -17.98 -0.25 7.62
CA ARG A 260 -17.30 -0.75 8.81
C ARG A 260 -15.79 -0.58 8.68
N PHE A 261 -15.13 0.03 9.69
CA PHE A 261 -13.68 0.18 9.67
C PHE A 261 -13.10 0.19 11.09
N ASP A 262 -11.82 -0.18 11.18
CA ASP A 262 -10.99 0.00 12.36
C ASP A 262 -9.97 1.10 12.03
N PHE A 263 -9.99 2.22 12.75
CA PHE A 263 -8.99 3.28 12.60
C PHE A 263 -8.09 3.33 13.83
N ARG A 264 -6.79 3.33 13.58
CA ARG A 264 -5.75 3.51 14.60
C ARG A 264 -4.81 4.62 14.16
N GLU A 265 -4.56 5.55 15.05
CA GLU A 265 -3.50 6.54 14.89
C GLU A 265 -2.43 6.28 15.95
N LEU A 266 -1.19 6.14 15.51
CA LEU A 266 -0.04 5.98 16.40
C LEU A 266 0.59 7.36 16.60
N PRO A 267 0.43 8.00 17.78
CA PRO A 267 0.76 9.41 17.98
C PRO A 267 2.26 9.71 17.77
N ASP A 268 3.13 8.77 18.10
CA ASP A 268 4.58 8.92 18.05
C ASP A 268 5.22 8.27 16.81
N ALA A 269 4.41 7.75 15.88
CA ALA A 269 4.92 7.15 14.65
C ALA A 269 5.11 8.19 13.55
N CYS A 270 6.19 8.08 12.81
CA CYS A 270 6.46 8.83 11.59
C CYS A 270 6.15 8.02 10.34
N HIS A 271 6.06 8.70 9.20
CA HIS A 271 5.80 8.05 7.90
C HIS A 271 6.80 6.93 7.59
N GLY A 272 6.29 5.77 7.13
CA GLY A 272 7.13 4.65 6.72
C GLY A 272 7.71 3.83 7.88
N PHE A 273 7.21 3.96 9.10
CA PHE A 273 7.74 3.25 10.27
C PHE A 273 7.59 1.73 10.19
N LEU A 274 6.69 1.18 9.37
CA LEU A 274 6.52 -0.27 9.19
C LEU A 274 7.81 -0.98 8.73
N PHE A 275 8.67 -0.26 8.03
CA PHE A 275 9.96 -0.80 7.61
C PHE A 275 10.92 -1.08 8.78
N MET A 276 10.60 -0.61 9.98
CA MET A 276 11.41 -0.81 11.19
C MET A 276 10.90 -1.98 12.04
N ALA A 277 10.21 -2.97 11.45
CA ALA A 277 9.58 -4.06 12.19
C ALA A 277 10.56 -4.91 13.01
N GLU A 278 11.83 -4.93 12.64
CA GLU A 278 12.88 -5.61 13.41
C GLU A 278 13.21 -4.87 14.71
N ASP A 279 13.36 -3.56 14.61
CA ASP A 279 13.90 -2.73 15.69
C ASP A 279 12.82 -2.07 16.56
N VAL A 280 11.61 -1.84 15.98
CA VAL A 280 10.58 -1.01 16.61
C VAL A 280 9.33 -1.82 16.96
N ALA A 281 9.01 -1.90 18.25
CA ALA A 281 7.83 -2.63 18.74
C ALA A 281 6.52 -2.12 18.13
N ALA A 282 6.38 -0.81 17.90
CA ALA A 282 5.20 -0.22 17.26
C ALA A 282 4.95 -0.78 15.86
N SER A 283 6.01 -1.03 15.06
CA SER A 283 5.89 -1.63 13.72
C SER A 283 5.36 -3.07 13.80
N ARG A 284 5.89 -3.87 14.73
CA ARG A 284 5.42 -5.24 14.96
C ARG A 284 3.95 -5.27 15.42
N THR A 285 3.57 -4.35 16.32
CA THR A 285 2.20 -4.22 16.80
C THR A 285 1.25 -3.79 15.69
N ALA A 286 1.65 -2.85 14.85
CA ALA A 286 0.87 -2.39 13.70
C ALA A 286 0.62 -3.51 12.68
N LEU A 287 1.66 -4.27 12.32
CA LEU A 287 1.55 -5.42 11.43
C LEU A 287 0.67 -6.53 12.04
N ALA A 288 0.81 -6.80 13.34
CA ALA A 288 -0.01 -7.78 14.04
C ALA A 288 -1.50 -7.36 14.04
N ALA A 289 -1.79 -6.09 14.28
CA ALA A 289 -3.15 -5.56 14.27
C ALA A 289 -3.81 -5.67 12.90
N GLY A 290 -3.12 -5.27 11.84
CA GLY A 290 -3.62 -5.39 10.47
C GLY A 290 -3.80 -6.86 10.05
N ALA A 291 -2.87 -7.73 10.43
CA ALA A 291 -2.99 -9.16 10.15
C ALA A 291 -4.18 -9.81 10.88
N ALA A 292 -4.43 -9.44 12.14
CA ALA A 292 -5.59 -9.93 12.89
C ALA A 292 -6.90 -9.46 12.25
N HIS A 293 -6.98 -8.18 11.84
CA HIS A 293 -8.12 -7.65 11.10
C HIS A 293 -8.34 -8.40 9.78
N LEU A 294 -7.26 -8.62 9.02
CA LEU A 294 -7.30 -9.37 7.75
C LEU A 294 -7.84 -10.78 7.97
N ALA A 295 -7.28 -11.54 8.92
CA ALA A 295 -7.71 -12.90 9.23
C ALA A 295 -9.21 -12.96 9.57
N ALA A 296 -9.68 -12.02 10.39
CA ALA A 296 -11.10 -11.95 10.77
C ALA A 296 -12.01 -11.58 9.58
N ALA A 297 -11.54 -10.72 8.67
CA ALA A 297 -12.34 -10.26 7.52
C ALA A 297 -12.50 -11.35 6.44
N VAL A 298 -11.49 -12.22 6.29
CA VAL A 298 -11.48 -13.28 5.27
C VAL A 298 -11.81 -14.66 5.85
N ALA A 299 -12.21 -14.73 7.11
CA ALA A 299 -12.67 -16.00 7.72
C ALA A 299 -13.87 -16.58 6.93
N PRO A 300 -14.03 -17.90 6.85
CA PRO A 300 -15.23 -18.48 6.29
C PRO A 300 -16.46 -17.91 7.02
N GLN A 301 -17.47 -17.51 6.26
CA GLN A 301 -18.76 -17.20 6.84
C GLN A 301 -19.46 -18.54 7.11
N GLY A 302 -19.70 -18.83 8.39
CA GLY A 302 -20.43 -20.03 8.82
C GLY A 302 -21.86 -20.03 8.30
#